data_ddae9740c201a936af80fa07ae3f3076
#
_entry.id   ddae9740c201a936af80fa07ae3f3076
#
_cell.length_a   1.000
_cell.length_b   1.000
_cell.length_c   1.000
_cell.angle_alpha   90.00
_cell.angle_beta   90.00
_cell.angle_gamma   90.00
#
_symmetry.space_group_name_H-M   'P 1'
#
loop_
_entity.id
_entity.type
_entity.pdbx_description
1 polymer ?
#
loop_
_entity_poly.entity_id
_entity_poly.type
_entity_poly.pdbx_seq_one_letter_code
_entity_poly.pdbx_strand_id
1 'polypeptide(L)'
;MNRYRIEPLRASQALEGFDCGDEALNRFLIRFALANQRARASRTYVALEAKGVVGFHTLVVGEVSPEKAPERIRKGLAQHPIPLMVLARLAVAVEHQGQGLGAALLKDAIGRTLAAADIAGIRALAVHAKDGRAQGFFEHFGFRPSPSDPLHLYDLLFDTPGPKANRHPLAFGMEAISNQGAAQQLLAASSRATRLAHG
;
A
#
# COMPACT_ATOMS: atom_id res chain seq x y z
N MET A 1 17.69 9.52 10.17
CA MET A 1 16.79 8.78 11.08
C MET A 1 15.37 8.89 10.55
N ASN A 2 14.67 7.77 10.36
CA ASN A 2 13.30 7.80 9.88
C ASN A 2 12.39 8.29 11.04
N ARG A 3 11.86 9.50 10.94
CA ARG A 3 11.03 10.14 11.99
C ARG A 3 9.76 9.34 12.30
N TYR A 4 9.24 8.62 11.31
CA TYR A 4 7.99 7.88 11.39
C TYR A 4 8.24 6.37 11.26
N ARG A 5 7.55 5.59 12.07
CA ARG A 5 7.50 4.13 11.96
C ARG A 5 6.17 3.72 11.34
N ILE A 6 6.20 3.04 10.20
CA ILE A 6 4.99 2.57 9.52
C ILE A 6 4.84 1.07 9.80
N GLU A 7 3.73 0.69 10.43
CA GLU A 7 3.44 -0.69 10.81
C GLU A 7 1.97 -1.07 10.59
N PRO A 8 1.63 -2.37 10.58
CA PRO A 8 0.23 -2.80 10.48
C PRO A 8 -0.62 -2.24 11.63
N LEU A 9 -1.86 -1.85 11.33
CA LEU A 9 -2.82 -1.40 12.34
C LEU A 9 -3.07 -2.51 13.37
N ARG A 10 -2.99 -2.15 14.66
CA ARG A 10 -3.25 -3.04 15.79
C ARG A 10 -4.27 -2.43 16.74
N ALA A 11 -5.00 -3.29 17.47
CA ALA A 11 -6.00 -2.86 18.45
C ALA A 11 -5.41 -2.07 19.64
N SER A 12 -4.11 -2.21 19.90
CA SER A 12 -3.42 -1.50 20.99
C SER A 12 -3.01 -0.07 20.65
N GLN A 13 -3.19 0.36 19.39
CA GLN A 13 -2.81 1.71 18.97
C GLN A 13 -3.95 2.68 19.24
N ALA A 14 -3.65 3.79 19.90
CA ALA A 14 -4.61 4.86 20.14
C ALA A 14 -4.90 5.61 18.84
N LEU A 15 -6.16 5.60 18.42
CA LEU A 15 -6.65 6.27 17.22
C LEU A 15 -7.47 7.52 17.55
N GLU A 16 -7.81 7.70 18.84
CA GLU A 16 -8.54 8.87 19.32
C GLU A 16 -7.73 10.14 19.06
N GLY A 17 -8.38 11.14 18.53
CA GLY A 17 -7.74 12.41 18.19
C GLY A 17 -7.05 12.44 16.83
N PHE A 18 -7.07 11.36 16.06
CA PHE A 18 -6.61 11.43 14.67
C PHE A 18 -7.52 12.33 13.84
N ASP A 19 -6.94 13.37 13.26
CA ASP A 19 -7.64 14.29 12.37
C ASP A 19 -6.77 14.62 11.16
N CYS A 20 -7.23 14.24 9.96
CA CYS A 20 -6.59 14.57 8.68
C CYS A 20 -7.31 15.69 7.91
N GLY A 21 -8.33 16.32 8.51
CA GLY A 21 -9.17 17.32 7.87
C GLY A 21 -10.26 16.74 6.94
N ASP A 22 -10.44 15.42 6.95
CA ASP A 22 -11.49 14.72 6.19
C ASP A 22 -12.21 13.74 7.12
N GLU A 23 -13.47 14.07 7.45
CA GLU A 23 -14.26 13.29 8.43
C GLU A 23 -14.49 11.84 7.98
N ALA A 24 -14.64 11.60 6.68
CA ALA A 24 -14.86 10.24 6.16
C ALA A 24 -13.62 9.37 6.37
N LEU A 25 -12.42 9.92 6.17
CA LEU A 25 -11.15 9.23 6.41
C LEU A 25 -10.88 9.05 7.91
N ASN A 26 -11.16 10.06 8.74
CA ASN A 26 -11.05 9.96 10.20
C ASN A 26 -11.97 8.85 10.73
N ARG A 27 -13.25 8.89 10.35
CA ARG A 27 -14.24 7.88 10.74
C ARG A 27 -13.87 6.49 10.27
N PHE A 28 -13.34 6.35 9.05
CA PHE A 28 -12.88 5.06 8.56
C PHE A 28 -11.79 4.48 9.44
N LEU A 29 -10.73 5.23 9.72
CA LEU A 29 -9.61 4.76 10.54
C LEU A 29 -10.08 4.32 11.93
N ILE A 30 -10.88 5.18 12.59
CA ILE A 30 -11.28 4.98 14.00
C ILE A 30 -12.28 3.82 14.13
N ARG A 31 -13.25 3.70 13.21
CA ARG A 31 -14.39 2.78 13.38
C ARG A 31 -14.31 1.51 12.52
N PHE A 32 -13.72 1.57 11.34
CA PHE A 32 -13.87 0.48 10.35
C PHE A 32 -12.56 -0.22 9.99
N ALA A 33 -11.42 0.47 10.06
CA ALA A 33 -10.15 -0.06 9.55
C ALA A 33 -9.75 -1.39 10.21
N LEU A 34 -9.85 -1.48 11.54
CA LEU A 34 -9.49 -2.70 12.27
C LEU A 34 -10.48 -3.85 12.02
N ALA A 35 -11.78 -3.54 11.94
CA ALA A 35 -12.81 -4.54 11.63
C ALA A 35 -12.61 -5.11 10.21
N ASN A 36 -12.40 -4.26 9.21
CA ASN A 36 -12.12 -4.68 7.84
C ASN A 36 -10.82 -5.51 7.74
N GLN A 37 -9.80 -5.16 8.50
CA GLN A 37 -8.56 -5.92 8.54
C GLN A 37 -8.76 -7.32 9.17
N ARG A 38 -9.54 -7.43 10.25
CA ARG A 38 -9.91 -8.71 10.86
C ARG A 38 -10.73 -9.59 9.92
N ALA A 39 -11.65 -8.98 9.17
CA ALA A 39 -12.43 -9.64 8.13
C ALA A 39 -11.64 -9.98 6.85
N ARG A 40 -10.33 -9.61 6.78
CA ARG A 40 -9.47 -9.76 5.59
C ARG A 40 -9.97 -9.02 4.34
N ALA A 41 -10.84 -8.02 4.52
CA ALA A 41 -11.36 -7.20 3.43
C ALA A 41 -10.36 -6.09 3.00
N SER A 42 -9.46 -5.68 3.90
CA SER A 42 -8.41 -4.71 3.61
C SER A 42 -7.23 -4.86 4.57
N ARG A 43 -6.11 -4.21 4.23
CA ARG A 43 -4.95 -4.06 5.13
C ARG A 43 -4.66 -2.59 5.35
N THR A 44 -4.68 -2.17 6.61
CA THR A 44 -4.36 -0.80 7.01
C THR A 44 -3.02 -0.76 7.72
N TYR A 45 -2.21 0.22 7.36
CA TYR A 45 -0.91 0.50 7.94
C TYR A 45 -0.92 1.93 8.46
N VAL A 46 -0.37 2.13 9.64
CA VAL A 46 -0.36 3.42 10.33
C VAL A 46 1.06 3.93 10.52
N ALA A 47 1.26 5.22 10.33
CA ALA A 47 2.48 5.90 10.68
C ALA A 47 2.37 6.36 12.14
N LEU A 48 3.36 5.99 12.94
CA LEU A 48 3.45 6.30 14.36
C LEU A 48 4.55 7.33 14.60
N GLU A 49 4.24 8.27 15.45
CA GLU A 49 5.17 9.13 16.16
C GLU A 49 4.96 8.99 17.67
N ALA A 50 5.82 9.57 18.50
CA ALA A 50 5.78 9.39 19.96
C ALA A 50 4.41 9.63 20.62
N LYS A 51 3.55 10.44 20.01
CA LYS A 51 2.22 10.82 20.52
C LYS A 51 1.05 10.02 19.94
N GLY A 52 1.28 9.07 19.03
CA GLY A 52 0.22 8.25 18.44
C GLY A 52 0.25 8.14 16.93
N VAL A 53 -0.91 7.84 16.33
CA VAL A 53 -1.05 7.70 14.88
C VAL A 53 -1.12 9.07 14.22
N VAL A 54 -0.23 9.32 13.26
CA VAL A 54 -0.10 10.59 12.54
C VAL A 54 -0.41 10.48 11.05
N GLY A 55 -0.67 9.27 10.56
CA GLY A 55 -1.09 9.03 9.18
C GLY A 55 -1.38 7.56 8.96
N PHE A 56 -2.03 7.24 7.86
CA PHE A 56 -2.30 5.86 7.48
C PHE A 56 -2.48 5.68 5.97
N HIS A 57 -2.33 4.45 5.52
CA HIS A 57 -2.80 4.01 4.22
C HIS A 57 -3.52 2.67 4.33
N THR A 58 -4.40 2.39 3.36
CA THR A 58 -5.16 1.13 3.31
C THR A 58 -5.07 0.53 1.91
N LEU A 59 -4.69 -0.74 1.87
CA LEU A 59 -4.58 -1.55 0.65
C LEU A 59 -5.71 -2.56 0.59
N VAL A 60 -6.27 -2.73 -0.62
CA VAL A 60 -7.23 -3.79 -0.96
C VAL A 60 -6.83 -4.45 -2.28
N VAL A 61 -7.18 -5.71 -2.47
CA VAL A 61 -7.04 -6.40 -3.77
C VAL A 61 -8.22 -6.00 -4.65
N GLY A 62 -7.95 -5.76 -5.92
CA GLY A 62 -8.96 -5.40 -6.91
C GLY A 62 -8.57 -5.89 -8.31
N GLU A 63 -9.38 -5.52 -9.27
CA GLU A 63 -9.14 -5.80 -10.67
C GLU A 63 -9.62 -4.66 -11.54
N VAL A 64 -9.15 -4.60 -12.78
CA VAL A 64 -9.66 -3.70 -13.81
C VAL A 64 -9.91 -4.48 -15.10
N SER A 65 -11.01 -4.19 -15.77
CA SER A 65 -11.27 -4.76 -17.08
C SER A 65 -10.30 -4.18 -18.13
N PRO A 66 -9.85 -4.96 -19.12
CA PRO A 66 -8.87 -4.51 -20.12
C PRO A 66 -9.27 -3.23 -20.84
N GLU A 67 -10.57 -3.01 -21.09
CA GLU A 67 -11.10 -1.84 -21.79
C GLU A 67 -10.89 -0.54 -20.99
N LYS A 68 -10.90 -0.62 -19.67
CA LYS A 68 -10.72 0.53 -18.76
C LYS A 68 -9.28 0.74 -18.35
N ALA A 69 -8.41 -0.24 -18.56
CA ALA A 69 -7.01 -0.16 -18.21
C ALA A 69 -6.21 0.66 -19.22
N PRO A 70 -5.25 1.49 -18.80
CA PRO A 70 -4.27 2.09 -19.70
C PRO A 70 -3.54 1.03 -20.54
N GLU A 71 -3.18 1.39 -21.76
CA GLU A 71 -2.54 0.45 -22.70
C GLU A 71 -1.30 -0.22 -22.09
N ARG A 72 -0.47 0.54 -21.38
CA ARG A 72 0.75 0.02 -20.75
C ARG A 72 0.48 -1.07 -19.70
N ILE A 73 -0.69 -1.06 -19.04
CA ILE A 73 -1.07 -2.06 -18.05
C ILE A 73 -1.56 -3.34 -18.73
N ARG A 74 -2.36 -3.22 -19.80
CA ARG A 74 -2.93 -4.35 -20.54
C ARG A 74 -1.97 -5.00 -21.53
N LYS A 75 -0.90 -4.28 -21.93
CA LYS A 75 0.06 -4.77 -22.94
C LYS A 75 0.66 -6.12 -22.55
N GLY A 76 0.54 -7.10 -23.45
CA GLY A 76 1.07 -8.46 -23.28
C GLY A 76 0.22 -9.37 -22.38
N LEU A 77 -0.97 -8.93 -21.96
CA LEU A 77 -1.91 -9.74 -21.19
C LEU A 77 -3.06 -10.25 -22.06
N ALA A 78 -3.63 -11.39 -21.65
CA ALA A 78 -4.85 -11.90 -22.22
C ALA A 78 -6.06 -11.00 -21.90
N GLN A 79 -7.18 -11.18 -22.62
CA GLN A 79 -8.43 -10.42 -22.45
C GLN A 79 -9.22 -10.88 -21.20
N HIS A 80 -8.54 -10.85 -20.02
CA HIS A 80 -9.13 -11.17 -18.72
C HIS A 80 -8.98 -9.98 -17.79
N PRO A 81 -9.77 -9.88 -16.70
CA PRO A 81 -9.60 -8.88 -15.67
C PRO A 81 -8.16 -8.87 -15.15
N ILE A 82 -7.58 -7.69 -15.05
CA ILE A 82 -6.18 -7.49 -14.68
C ILE A 82 -6.10 -7.30 -13.16
N PRO A 83 -5.39 -8.16 -12.43
CA PRO A 83 -5.28 -8.07 -10.97
C PRO A 83 -4.47 -6.84 -10.55
N LEU A 84 -4.99 -6.11 -9.58
CA LEU A 84 -4.42 -4.89 -9.05
C LEU A 84 -4.33 -4.95 -7.53
N MET A 85 -3.39 -4.19 -6.98
CA MET A 85 -3.54 -3.65 -5.63
C MET A 85 -4.17 -2.26 -5.75
N VAL A 86 -5.11 -1.94 -4.86
CA VAL A 86 -5.74 -0.62 -4.81
C VAL A 86 -5.34 0.07 -3.50
N LEU A 87 -4.75 1.25 -3.63
CA LEU A 87 -4.56 2.18 -2.52
C LEU A 87 -5.91 2.86 -2.25
N ALA A 88 -6.72 2.21 -1.42
CA ALA A 88 -8.09 2.65 -1.17
C ALA A 88 -8.16 3.93 -0.34
N ARG A 89 -7.17 4.17 0.54
CA ARG A 89 -7.07 5.36 1.39
C ARG A 89 -5.63 5.72 1.67
N LEU A 90 -5.35 7.02 1.72
CA LEU A 90 -4.10 7.58 2.22
C LEU A 90 -4.43 8.91 2.91
N ALA A 91 -4.03 9.05 4.16
CA ALA A 91 -4.28 10.26 4.93
C ALA A 91 -3.13 10.58 5.88
N VAL A 92 -2.93 11.87 6.10
CA VAL A 92 -1.92 12.44 7.01
C VAL A 92 -2.62 13.42 7.94
N ALA A 93 -2.37 13.30 9.25
CA ALA A 93 -2.89 14.23 10.25
C ALA A 93 -2.51 15.68 9.89
N VAL A 94 -3.44 16.62 10.11
CA VAL A 94 -3.30 18.03 9.71
C VAL A 94 -1.97 18.62 10.14
N GLU A 95 -1.56 18.38 11.39
CA GLU A 95 -0.30 18.88 11.95
C GLU A 95 0.97 18.32 11.29
N HIS A 96 0.85 17.23 10.51
CA HIS A 96 1.97 16.52 9.85
C HIS A 96 1.91 16.65 8.32
N GLN A 97 0.94 17.37 7.77
CA GLN A 97 0.85 17.64 6.33
C GLN A 97 1.99 18.56 5.88
N GLY A 98 2.38 18.46 4.61
CA GLY A 98 3.49 19.25 4.04
C GLY A 98 4.89 18.85 4.51
N GLN A 99 5.03 17.84 5.39
CA GLN A 99 6.32 17.39 5.95
C GLN A 99 6.85 16.08 5.32
N GLY A 100 6.33 15.68 4.18
CA GLY A 100 6.79 14.49 3.44
C GLY A 100 6.19 13.16 3.90
N LEU A 101 5.34 13.13 4.96
CA LEU A 101 4.76 11.88 5.46
C LEU A 101 3.85 11.19 4.42
N GLY A 102 3.11 11.97 3.61
CA GLY A 102 2.30 11.40 2.52
C GLY A 102 3.13 10.63 1.50
N ALA A 103 4.31 11.15 1.15
CA ALA A 103 5.26 10.46 0.27
C ALA A 103 5.83 9.19 0.92
N ALA A 104 6.13 9.23 2.22
CA ALA A 104 6.60 8.06 2.96
C ALA A 104 5.54 6.95 3.03
N LEU A 105 4.26 7.30 3.27
CA LEU A 105 3.14 6.36 3.25
C LEU A 105 2.91 5.76 1.86
N LEU A 106 3.01 6.56 0.80
CA LEU A 106 2.90 6.08 -0.58
C LEU A 106 4.05 5.13 -0.93
N LYS A 107 5.28 5.47 -0.55
CA LYS A 107 6.44 4.59 -0.74
C LYS A 107 6.27 3.25 -0.01
N ASP A 108 5.77 3.25 1.22
CA ASP A 108 5.45 2.02 1.97
C ASP A 108 4.37 1.19 1.26
N ALA A 109 3.30 1.83 0.76
CA ALA A 109 2.25 1.17 0.00
C ALA A 109 2.77 0.50 -1.28
N ILE A 110 3.62 1.19 -2.05
CA ILE A 110 4.29 0.65 -3.25
C ILE A 110 5.15 -0.56 -2.88
N GLY A 111 5.98 -0.45 -1.84
CA GLY A 111 6.85 -1.54 -1.40
C GLY A 111 6.08 -2.78 -0.98
N ARG A 112 4.97 -2.62 -0.25
CA ARG A 112 4.09 -3.74 0.13
C ARG A 112 3.38 -4.35 -1.06
N THR A 113 3.00 -3.54 -2.02
CA THR A 113 2.39 -4.03 -3.27
C THR A 113 3.39 -4.84 -4.09
N LEU A 114 4.64 -4.39 -4.20
CA LEU A 114 5.71 -5.14 -4.85
C LEU A 114 5.95 -6.50 -4.19
N ALA A 115 6.02 -6.54 -2.85
CA ALA A 115 6.16 -7.78 -2.11
C ALA A 115 4.97 -8.74 -2.29
N ALA A 116 3.76 -8.20 -2.41
CA ALA A 116 2.56 -8.99 -2.69
C ALA A 116 2.53 -9.46 -4.15
N ALA A 117 3.04 -8.68 -5.10
CA ALA A 117 3.07 -9.02 -6.52
C ALA A 117 3.98 -10.22 -6.81
N ASP A 118 5.04 -10.42 -6.04
CA ASP A 118 5.91 -11.60 -6.13
C ASP A 118 5.18 -12.90 -5.74
N ILE A 119 4.07 -12.81 -5.01
CA ILE A 119 3.29 -13.95 -4.53
C ILE A 119 1.99 -14.11 -5.33
N ALA A 120 1.29 -13.02 -5.60
CA ALA A 120 -0.10 -13.03 -6.07
C ALA A 120 -0.29 -12.55 -7.53
N GLY A 121 0.79 -12.20 -8.24
CA GLY A 121 0.69 -11.78 -9.64
C GLY A 121 -0.02 -10.44 -9.84
N ILE A 122 0.18 -9.47 -8.95
CA ILE A 122 -0.39 -8.13 -9.05
C ILE A 122 0.35 -7.32 -10.13
N ARG A 123 -0.39 -6.74 -11.07
CA ARG A 123 0.16 -6.02 -12.23
C ARG A 123 0.52 -4.56 -11.92
N ALA A 124 -0.32 -3.87 -11.14
CA ALA A 124 -0.19 -2.45 -10.87
C ALA A 124 -0.76 -2.07 -9.51
N LEU A 125 -0.35 -0.90 -9.00
CA LEU A 125 -1.02 -0.20 -7.91
C LEU A 125 -1.98 0.83 -8.52
N ALA A 126 -3.25 0.76 -8.16
CA ALA A 126 -4.28 1.71 -8.58
C ALA A 126 -4.68 2.62 -7.42
N VAL A 127 -5.12 3.83 -7.74
CA VAL A 127 -5.70 4.78 -6.80
C VAL A 127 -6.84 5.55 -7.46
N HIS A 128 -7.86 5.91 -6.70
CA HIS A 128 -8.87 6.87 -7.10
C HIS A 128 -8.67 8.15 -6.30
N ALA A 129 -8.15 9.19 -6.96
CA ALA A 129 -7.94 10.51 -6.36
C ALA A 129 -9.29 11.18 -6.10
N LYS A 130 -9.45 11.80 -4.93
CA LYS A 130 -10.72 12.46 -4.59
C LYS A 130 -10.94 13.78 -5.33
N ASP A 131 -9.86 14.41 -5.77
CA ASP A 131 -9.86 15.72 -6.43
C ASP A 131 -8.56 15.94 -7.23
N GLY A 132 -8.47 17.06 -7.96
CA GLY A 132 -7.31 17.42 -8.77
C GLY A 132 -6.02 17.63 -7.95
N ARG A 133 -6.11 18.02 -6.67
CA ARG A 133 -4.93 18.17 -5.79
C ARG A 133 -4.36 16.79 -5.47
N ALA A 134 -5.21 15.84 -5.13
CA ALA A 134 -4.79 14.46 -4.91
C ALA A 134 -4.28 13.82 -6.20
N GLN A 135 -4.91 14.09 -7.36
CA GLN A 135 -4.42 13.65 -8.66
C GLN A 135 -2.98 14.14 -8.90
N GLY A 136 -2.73 15.44 -8.76
CA GLY A 136 -1.39 16.02 -8.94
C GLY A 136 -0.34 15.42 -8.00
N PHE A 137 -0.72 15.07 -6.76
CA PHE A 137 0.15 14.36 -5.84
C PHE A 137 0.58 13.00 -6.41
N PHE A 138 -0.36 12.17 -6.86
CA PHE A 138 -0.04 10.85 -7.42
C PHE A 138 0.73 10.95 -8.74
N GLU A 139 0.38 11.88 -9.62
CA GLU A 139 1.09 12.12 -10.88
C GLU A 139 2.55 12.51 -10.65
N HIS A 140 2.82 13.32 -9.61
CA HIS A 140 4.19 13.67 -9.20
C HIS A 140 5.03 12.42 -8.86
N PHE A 141 4.41 11.36 -8.36
CA PHE A 141 5.08 10.08 -8.07
C PHE A 141 5.01 9.05 -9.21
N GLY A 142 4.63 9.47 -10.43
CA GLY A 142 4.70 8.63 -11.62
C GLY A 142 3.41 7.89 -11.96
N PHE A 143 2.35 8.03 -11.16
CA PHE A 143 1.05 7.49 -11.51
C PHE A 143 0.51 8.12 -12.80
N ARG A 144 -0.22 7.36 -13.59
CA ARG A 144 -0.81 7.81 -14.85
C ARG A 144 -2.31 7.64 -14.83
N PRO A 145 -3.08 8.63 -15.28
CA PRO A 145 -4.53 8.57 -15.30
C PRO A 145 -5.04 7.50 -16.26
N SER A 146 -6.23 7.00 -15.96
CA SER A 146 -7.00 6.18 -16.90
C SER A 146 -7.47 7.01 -18.11
N PRO A 147 -7.56 6.42 -19.29
CA PRO A 147 -8.14 7.09 -20.45
C PRO A 147 -9.62 7.50 -20.27
N SER A 148 -10.36 6.78 -19.44
CA SER A 148 -11.80 6.97 -19.21
C SER A 148 -12.13 7.80 -17.98
N ASP A 149 -11.20 7.93 -17.04
CA ASP A 149 -11.40 8.67 -15.78
C ASP A 149 -10.07 9.25 -15.30
N PRO A 150 -9.85 10.57 -15.37
CA PRO A 150 -8.60 11.21 -15.00
C PRO A 150 -8.28 11.10 -13.49
N LEU A 151 -9.28 10.88 -12.64
CA LEU A 151 -9.07 10.69 -11.20
C LEU A 151 -8.71 9.24 -10.84
N HIS A 152 -8.86 8.31 -11.76
CA HIS A 152 -8.43 6.93 -11.59
C HIS A 152 -7.02 6.75 -12.15
N LEU A 153 -6.03 6.62 -11.29
CA LEU A 153 -4.62 6.57 -11.69
C LEU A 153 -4.00 5.21 -11.37
N TYR A 154 -2.98 4.87 -12.15
CA TYR A 154 -2.27 3.60 -12.06
C TYR A 154 -0.77 3.81 -12.07
N ASP A 155 -0.08 3.05 -11.23
CA ASP A 155 1.36 2.87 -11.26
C ASP A 155 1.71 1.44 -11.65
N LEU A 156 2.46 1.29 -12.75
CA LEU A 156 2.92 -0.01 -13.22
C LEU A 156 4.14 -0.43 -12.40
N LEU A 157 4.00 -1.51 -11.63
CA LEU A 157 5.04 -1.99 -10.71
C LEU A 157 6.32 -2.47 -11.43
N PHE A 158 6.17 -2.94 -12.67
CA PHE A 158 7.27 -3.49 -13.48
C PHE A 158 7.16 -2.97 -14.92
N ASP A 159 8.19 -2.30 -15.40
CA ASP A 159 8.21 -1.70 -16.76
C ASP A 159 8.36 -2.72 -17.90
N THR A 160 8.83 -3.94 -17.60
CA THR A 160 9.05 -4.96 -18.62
C THR A 160 8.90 -6.38 -18.03
N PRO A 161 8.28 -7.32 -18.76
CA PRO A 161 8.33 -8.73 -18.38
C PRO A 161 9.74 -9.27 -18.69
N GLY A 162 10.56 -9.50 -17.64
CA GLY A 162 11.87 -10.08 -17.80
C GLY A 162 12.66 -10.11 -16.49
N PRO A 163 13.72 -10.94 -16.37
CA PRO A 163 14.46 -11.16 -15.12
C PRO A 163 15.24 -9.94 -14.59
N LYS A 164 15.18 -8.80 -15.27
CA LYS A 164 15.71 -7.50 -14.84
C LYS A 164 14.66 -6.39 -15.04
N ALA A 165 13.44 -6.64 -14.59
CA ALA A 165 12.37 -5.64 -14.63
C ALA A 165 12.82 -4.38 -13.86
N ASN A 166 12.74 -3.22 -14.50
CA ASN A 166 12.98 -1.93 -13.87
C ASN A 166 11.86 -1.72 -12.83
N ARG A 167 12.20 -1.84 -11.56
CA ARG A 167 11.28 -1.56 -10.45
C ARG A 167 11.03 -0.06 -10.38
N HIS A 168 9.85 0.31 -9.88
CA HIS A 168 9.48 1.72 -9.67
C HIS A 168 10.61 2.50 -8.97
N PRO A 169 10.95 3.75 -9.39
CA PRO A 169 12.06 4.54 -8.82
C PRO A 169 12.03 4.67 -7.30
N LEU A 170 10.85 4.69 -6.67
CA LEU A 170 10.70 4.74 -5.22
C LEU A 170 11.07 3.42 -4.51
N ALA A 171 11.21 2.31 -5.23
CA ALA A 171 11.62 1.02 -4.66
C ALA A 171 13.14 0.90 -4.44
N PHE A 172 13.94 1.75 -5.07
CA PHE A 172 15.42 1.69 -5.06
C PHE A 172 16.10 1.93 -3.69
N GLY A 173 15.34 2.23 -2.65
CA GLY A 173 15.87 2.41 -1.28
C GLY A 173 15.51 1.29 -0.30
N MET A 174 14.92 0.19 -0.75
CA MET A 174 14.37 -0.87 0.12
C MET A 174 15.20 -2.15 0.22
N GLU A 175 16.27 -2.31 -0.56
CA GLU A 175 17.05 -3.56 -0.58
C GLU A 175 17.78 -3.87 0.74
N ALA A 176 17.91 -2.92 1.65
CA ALA A 176 18.65 -3.10 2.90
C ALA A 176 17.82 -3.57 4.10
N ILE A 177 16.48 -3.65 4.02
CA ILE A 177 15.64 -3.91 5.20
C ILE A 177 14.81 -5.21 5.11
N SER A 178 14.66 -5.81 3.93
CA SER A 178 13.62 -6.83 3.70
C SER A 178 14.02 -8.29 3.90
N ASN A 179 15.28 -8.66 3.93
CA ASN A 179 15.65 -10.10 3.77
C ASN A 179 16.19 -10.83 5.01
N GLN A 180 16.43 -10.17 6.15
CA GLN A 180 16.96 -10.88 7.33
C GLN A 180 15.93 -11.15 8.45
N GLY A 181 14.87 -10.35 8.56
CA GLY A 181 13.90 -10.50 9.66
C GLY A 181 12.78 -11.51 9.41
N ALA A 182 12.27 -11.60 8.19
CA ALA A 182 11.12 -12.45 7.87
C ALA A 182 11.49 -13.94 7.76
N ALA A 183 12.65 -14.26 7.20
CA ALA A 183 13.12 -15.65 7.05
C ALA A 183 13.47 -16.28 8.41
N GLN A 184 14.04 -15.51 9.33
CA GLN A 184 14.37 -16.01 10.67
C GLN A 184 13.15 -16.26 11.54
N GLN A 185 12.07 -15.47 11.40
CA GLN A 185 10.83 -15.68 12.15
C GLN A 185 10.04 -16.91 11.65
N LEU A 186 10.05 -17.19 10.37
CA LEU A 186 9.41 -18.39 9.80
C LEU A 186 10.14 -19.69 10.18
N LEU A 187 11.47 -19.67 10.22
CA LEU A 187 12.28 -20.82 10.66
C LEU A 187 12.14 -21.10 12.16
N ALA A 188 12.02 -20.06 12.98
CA ALA A 188 11.79 -20.19 14.43
C ALA A 188 10.38 -20.70 14.77
N ALA A 189 9.37 -20.41 13.97
CA ALA A 189 8.01 -20.92 14.14
C ALA A 189 7.90 -22.41 13.74
N SER A 190 8.60 -22.81 12.68
CA SER A 190 8.61 -24.20 12.20
C SER A 190 9.30 -25.17 13.19
N SER A 191 10.39 -24.75 13.83
CA SER A 191 11.11 -25.58 14.79
C SER A 191 10.39 -25.74 16.14
N ARG A 192 9.45 -24.86 16.49
CA ARG A 192 8.57 -25.05 17.67
C ARG A 192 7.42 -26.04 17.42
N ALA A 193 6.89 -26.07 16.21
CA ALA A 193 5.81 -27.01 15.85
C ALA A 193 6.29 -28.47 15.85
N THR A 194 7.52 -28.73 15.46
CA THR A 194 8.09 -30.09 15.40
C THR A 194 8.43 -30.67 16.79
N ARG A 195 8.64 -29.85 17.82
CA ARG A 195 8.91 -30.34 19.19
C ARG A 195 7.66 -30.66 20.00
N LEU A 196 6.48 -30.24 19.57
CA LEU A 196 5.21 -30.56 20.24
C LEU A 196 4.52 -31.81 19.69
N ALA A 197 5.05 -32.40 18.60
CA ALA A 197 4.48 -33.60 17.99
C ALA A 197 5.21 -34.91 18.41
N HIS A 198 6.23 -34.84 19.28
CA HIS A 198 7.02 -35.98 19.73
C HIS A 198 7.30 -35.94 21.24
N GLY A 199 6.34 -35.46 22.03
CA GLY A 199 6.32 -35.54 23.49
C GLY A 199 5.02 -36.12 23.99
#